data_fe00a7a4f611a054e2b6fa8f50a35cc0
#
_entry.id   fe00a7a4f611a054e2b6fa8f50a35cc0
#
_cell.length_a   1.000
_cell.length_b   1.000
_cell.length_c   1.000
_cell.angle_alpha   90.00
_cell.angle_beta   90.00
_cell.angle_gamma   90.00
#
_symmetry.space_group_name_H-M   'P 1'
#
loop_
_entity.id
_entity.type
_entity.pdbx_description
1 polymer ?
#
loop_
_entity_poly.entity_id
_entity_poly.type
_entity_poly.pdbx_seq_one_letter_code
_entity_poly.pdbx_strand_id
1 'polypeptide(L)'
;MGGAEKKKPLQQLSEERRNFIQNSLDQWCMDLGYKDCNVNILTLSRTLCISKNELSLFFDQCLHSNFRIWLSEIRLNAAKKMMLEYPDYSNDIISAECGFSCRTHLYRIFKTKEGCSPTEWRDFHSTDAAQNGSN
;
A
#
# COMPACT_ATOMS: atom_id res chain seq x y z
N MET A 1 16.55 -40.96 4.36
CA MET A 1 17.18 -40.38 3.71
C MET A 1 16.60 -39.39 2.72
N GLY A 2 16.01 -39.72 1.72
CA GLY A 2 15.58 -38.79 0.72
C GLY A 2 14.58 -37.75 1.18
N GLY A 3 13.81 -38.03 2.22
CA GLY A 3 12.79 -37.09 2.67
C GLY A 3 13.33 -35.80 3.18
N ALA A 4 14.45 -35.85 3.89
CA ALA A 4 15.06 -34.64 4.40
C ALA A 4 15.59 -33.77 3.26
N GLU A 5 16.10 -34.40 2.25
CA GLU A 5 16.65 -33.70 1.11
C GLU A 5 15.56 -33.05 0.27
N LYS A 6 14.37 -33.65 0.25
CA LYS A 6 13.26 -33.13 -0.51
C LYS A 6 12.63 -31.92 0.14
N LYS A 7 12.84 -31.73 1.41
CA LYS A 7 12.40 -30.53 2.06
C LYS A 7 13.43 -29.44 1.75
N LYS A 8 13.19 -28.77 0.64
CA LYS A 8 14.04 -27.62 0.34
C LYS A 8 13.95 -26.65 1.48
N PRO A 9 15.07 -26.02 1.84
CA PRO A 9 15.00 -24.90 2.76
C PRO A 9 14.02 -23.91 2.20
N LEU A 10 13.35 -23.20 3.06
CA LEU A 10 12.45 -22.15 2.63
C LEU A 10 13.23 -21.28 1.66
N GLN A 11 12.61 -21.02 0.51
CA GLN A 11 13.24 -20.16 -0.47
C GLN A 11 13.50 -18.82 0.18
N GLN A 12 14.68 -18.30 -0.03
CA GLN A 12 15.05 -17.00 0.43
C GLN A 12 15.56 -16.20 -0.76
N LEU A 13 15.14 -14.96 -0.78
CA LEU A 13 15.64 -14.06 -1.81
C LEU A 13 17.04 -13.62 -1.44
N SER A 14 17.92 -13.53 -2.43
CA SER A 14 19.24 -12.96 -2.22
C SER A 14 19.09 -11.47 -1.89
N GLU A 15 20.12 -10.90 -1.26
CA GLU A 15 20.14 -9.48 -0.96
C GLU A 15 19.96 -8.65 -2.23
N GLU A 16 20.65 -9.01 -3.29
CA GLU A 16 20.53 -8.32 -4.57
C GLU A 16 19.10 -8.38 -5.10
N ARG A 17 18.47 -9.55 -5.00
CA ARG A 17 17.11 -9.72 -5.51
C ARG A 17 16.13 -8.93 -4.67
N ARG A 18 16.29 -8.94 -3.34
CA ARG A 18 15.45 -8.13 -2.44
C ARG A 18 15.53 -6.66 -2.80
N ASN A 19 16.75 -6.17 -3.02
CA ASN A 19 16.95 -4.77 -3.38
C ASN A 19 16.30 -4.43 -4.72
N PHE A 20 16.42 -5.32 -5.69
CA PHE A 20 15.81 -5.15 -7.00
C PHE A 20 14.29 -5.05 -6.88
N ILE A 21 13.70 -5.96 -6.10
CA ILE A 21 12.24 -5.97 -5.92
C ILE A 21 11.79 -4.71 -5.19
N GLN A 22 12.50 -4.33 -4.12
CA GLN A 22 12.16 -3.11 -3.38
C GLN A 22 12.20 -1.89 -4.28
N ASN A 23 13.25 -1.75 -5.07
CA ASN A 23 13.39 -0.61 -5.98
C ASN A 23 12.29 -0.62 -7.04
N SER A 24 11.94 -1.79 -7.54
CA SER A 24 10.87 -1.92 -8.54
C SER A 24 9.52 -1.52 -7.97
N LEU A 25 9.24 -1.93 -6.73
CA LEU A 25 8.00 -1.55 -6.05
C LEU A 25 7.96 -0.06 -5.74
N ASP A 26 9.10 0.49 -5.30
CA ASP A 26 9.19 1.92 -5.02
C ASP A 26 8.91 2.74 -6.29
N GLN A 27 9.50 2.32 -7.41
CA GLN A 27 9.27 3.02 -8.67
C GLN A 27 7.83 2.90 -9.12
N TRP A 28 7.23 1.72 -8.95
CA TRP A 28 5.82 1.51 -9.29
C TRP A 28 4.92 2.45 -8.47
N CYS A 29 5.24 2.64 -7.19
CA CYS A 29 4.50 3.57 -6.35
C CYS A 29 4.70 5.01 -6.80
N MET A 30 5.93 5.39 -7.14
CA MET A 30 6.22 6.72 -7.66
C MET A 30 5.47 6.99 -8.96
N ASP A 31 5.29 5.97 -9.77
CA ASP A 31 4.56 6.06 -11.03
C ASP A 31 3.04 5.96 -10.83
N LEU A 32 2.59 5.94 -9.57
CA LEU A 32 1.18 5.94 -9.20
C LEU A 32 0.44 4.67 -9.61
N GLY A 33 1.16 3.54 -9.66
CA GLY A 33 0.56 2.26 -10.04
C GLY A 33 -0.59 1.85 -9.12
N TYR A 34 -0.51 2.25 -7.86
CA TYR A 34 -1.55 1.92 -6.87
C TYR A 34 -2.90 2.57 -7.15
N LYS A 35 -2.97 3.54 -8.04
CA LYS A 35 -4.23 4.22 -8.39
C LYS A 35 -5.17 3.32 -9.20
N ASP A 36 -4.63 2.29 -9.81
CA ASP A 36 -5.45 1.30 -10.50
C ASP A 36 -6.17 0.43 -9.48
N CYS A 37 -7.47 0.64 -9.32
CA CYS A 37 -8.25 -0.09 -8.31
C CYS A 37 -8.36 -1.58 -8.59
N ASN A 38 -8.00 -2.00 -9.80
CA ASN A 38 -8.09 -3.41 -10.22
C ASN A 38 -6.76 -4.15 -10.16
N VAL A 39 -5.69 -3.49 -9.71
CA VAL A 39 -4.39 -4.14 -9.66
C VAL A 39 -4.43 -5.32 -8.68
N ASN A 40 -3.81 -6.41 -9.09
CA ASN A 40 -3.66 -7.59 -8.24
C ASN A 40 -2.23 -8.10 -8.40
N ILE A 41 -1.86 -9.11 -7.62
CA ILE A 41 -0.47 -9.58 -7.61
C ILE A 41 -0.04 -10.13 -8.98
N LEU A 42 -0.97 -10.69 -9.75
CA LEU A 42 -0.65 -11.20 -11.08
C LEU A 42 -0.36 -10.08 -12.07
N THR A 43 -1.18 -9.03 -12.06
CA THR A 43 -0.96 -7.90 -12.95
C THR A 43 0.30 -7.15 -12.54
N LEU A 44 0.54 -7.01 -11.24
CA LEU A 44 1.78 -6.39 -10.73
C LEU A 44 3.00 -7.21 -11.17
N SER A 45 2.92 -8.52 -11.04
CA SER A 45 3.98 -9.42 -11.47
C SER A 45 4.34 -9.20 -12.95
N ARG A 46 3.34 -9.09 -13.80
CA ARG A 46 3.54 -8.85 -15.23
C ARG A 46 4.16 -7.48 -15.48
N THR A 47 3.65 -6.47 -14.80
CA THR A 47 4.15 -5.10 -14.95
C THR A 47 5.62 -5.00 -14.58
N LEU A 48 6.01 -5.62 -13.48
CA LEU A 48 7.37 -5.53 -12.96
C LEU A 48 8.31 -6.59 -13.53
N CYS A 49 7.78 -7.57 -14.25
CA CYS A 49 8.53 -8.72 -14.75
C CYS A 49 9.22 -9.46 -13.61
N ILE A 50 8.52 -9.57 -12.48
CA ILE A 50 8.95 -10.31 -11.30
C ILE A 50 7.90 -11.38 -11.04
N SER A 51 8.32 -12.61 -10.82
CA SER A 51 7.35 -13.68 -10.63
C SER A 51 6.46 -13.45 -9.41
N LYS A 52 5.24 -13.95 -9.48
CA LYS A 52 4.31 -13.90 -8.36
C LYS A 52 4.93 -14.51 -7.10
N ASN A 53 5.65 -15.61 -7.25
CA ASN A 53 6.27 -16.29 -6.12
C ASN A 53 7.32 -15.41 -5.46
N GLU A 54 8.15 -14.74 -6.26
CA GLU A 54 9.16 -13.83 -5.70
C GLU A 54 8.52 -12.65 -5.00
N LEU A 55 7.47 -12.09 -5.58
CA LEU A 55 6.75 -10.99 -4.92
C LEU A 55 6.15 -11.45 -3.59
N SER A 56 5.52 -12.62 -3.58
CA SER A 56 4.95 -13.17 -2.34
C SER A 56 6.02 -13.40 -1.28
N LEU A 57 7.16 -13.95 -1.69
CA LEU A 57 8.29 -14.14 -0.77
C LEU A 57 8.78 -12.81 -0.22
N PHE A 58 8.87 -11.79 -1.06
CA PHE A 58 9.32 -10.48 -0.62
C PHE A 58 8.36 -9.90 0.42
N PHE A 59 7.06 -9.91 0.14
CA PHE A 59 6.09 -9.39 1.09
C PHE A 59 6.14 -10.15 2.41
N ASP A 60 6.23 -11.49 2.35
CA ASP A 60 6.24 -12.31 3.55
C ASP A 60 7.55 -12.15 4.33
N GLN A 61 8.68 -12.33 3.68
CA GLN A 61 9.97 -12.41 4.38
C GLN A 61 10.56 -11.06 4.71
N CYS A 62 10.37 -10.06 3.86
CA CYS A 62 10.97 -8.75 4.06
C CYS A 62 10.06 -7.76 4.74
N LEU A 63 8.74 -7.88 4.51
CA LEU A 63 7.77 -6.92 5.05
C LEU A 63 6.84 -7.54 6.08
N HIS A 64 6.94 -8.85 6.30
CA HIS A 64 6.06 -9.59 7.22
C HIS A 64 4.58 -9.27 6.94
N SER A 65 4.21 -9.31 5.65
CA SER A 65 2.91 -8.84 5.18
C SER A 65 2.50 -9.66 3.94
N ASN A 66 1.52 -9.18 3.22
CA ASN A 66 1.13 -9.75 1.94
C ASN A 66 0.75 -8.60 1.00
N PHE A 67 0.53 -8.93 -0.26
CA PHE A 67 0.22 -7.91 -1.27
C PHE A 67 -0.96 -7.04 -0.87
N ARG A 68 -2.05 -7.65 -0.41
CA ARG A 68 -3.28 -6.90 -0.09
C ARG A 68 -3.09 -5.91 1.03
N ILE A 69 -2.42 -6.34 2.10
CA ILE A 69 -2.15 -5.47 3.25
C ILE A 69 -1.19 -4.37 2.83
N TRP A 70 -0.11 -4.74 2.14
CA TRP A 70 0.86 -3.77 1.65
C TRP A 70 0.21 -2.69 0.78
N LEU A 71 -0.61 -3.12 -0.18
CA LEU A 71 -1.28 -2.19 -1.09
C LEU A 71 -2.25 -1.27 -0.34
N SER A 72 -2.98 -1.82 0.63
CA SER A 72 -3.88 -1.02 1.46
C SER A 72 -3.13 0.07 2.21
N GLU A 73 -1.95 -0.25 2.74
CA GLU A 73 -1.13 0.73 3.45
C GLU A 73 -0.60 1.82 2.51
N ILE A 74 -0.16 1.42 1.31
CA ILE A 74 0.29 2.39 0.30
C ILE A 74 -0.84 3.36 -0.04
N ARG A 75 -2.03 2.83 -0.31
CA ARG A 75 -3.19 3.64 -0.67
C ARG A 75 -3.64 4.53 0.49
N LEU A 76 -3.60 3.99 1.71
CA LEU A 76 -3.98 4.76 2.90
C LEU A 76 -3.04 5.95 3.09
N ASN A 77 -1.73 5.72 2.97
CA ASN A 77 -0.76 6.79 3.11
C ASN A 77 -0.93 7.85 2.03
N ALA A 78 -1.23 7.43 0.80
CA ALA A 78 -1.51 8.35 -0.30
C ALA A 78 -2.76 9.18 0.00
N ALA A 79 -3.80 8.54 0.54
CA ALA A 79 -5.04 9.23 0.89
C ALA A 79 -4.81 10.28 1.97
N LYS A 80 -4.08 9.91 3.02
CA LYS A 80 -3.78 10.83 4.12
C LYS A 80 -2.98 12.03 3.62
N LYS A 81 -2.00 11.79 2.78
CA LYS A 81 -1.20 12.86 2.20
C LYS A 81 -2.06 13.80 1.35
N MET A 82 -2.91 13.21 0.51
CA MET A 82 -3.79 14.00 -0.37
C MET A 82 -4.80 14.82 0.42
N MET A 83 -5.33 14.27 1.51
CA MET A 83 -6.25 14.99 2.39
C MET A 83 -5.60 16.23 3.00
N LEU A 84 -4.32 16.13 3.34
CA LEU A 84 -3.59 17.26 3.93
C LEU A 84 -3.22 18.28 2.87
N GLU A 85 -2.84 17.84 1.69
CA GLU A 85 -2.43 18.74 0.60
C GLU A 85 -3.61 19.41 -0.10
N TYR A 86 -4.75 18.72 -0.15
CA TYR A 86 -5.95 19.19 -0.85
C TYR A 86 -7.18 19.10 0.06
N PRO A 87 -7.25 19.99 1.05
CA PRO A 87 -8.36 19.92 2.03
C PRO A 87 -9.74 20.10 1.41
N ASP A 88 -9.82 20.66 0.21
CA ASP A 88 -11.09 20.86 -0.49
C ASP A 88 -11.57 19.62 -1.24
N TYR A 89 -10.72 18.60 -1.39
CA TYR A 89 -11.12 17.38 -2.08
C TYR A 89 -12.10 16.58 -1.21
N SER A 90 -13.18 16.12 -1.83
CA SER A 90 -14.13 15.26 -1.15
C SER A 90 -13.53 13.88 -0.92
N ASN A 91 -14.11 13.11 -0.01
CA ASN A 91 -13.66 11.75 0.21
C ASN A 91 -13.88 10.89 -1.03
N ASP A 92 -14.86 11.21 -1.88
CA ASP A 92 -15.05 10.51 -3.15
C ASP A 92 -13.86 10.75 -4.09
N ILE A 93 -13.40 12.00 -4.19
CA ILE A 93 -12.24 12.33 -5.01
C ILE A 93 -10.99 11.64 -4.46
N ILE A 94 -10.77 11.75 -3.15
CA ILE A 94 -9.63 11.10 -2.49
C ILE A 94 -9.63 9.60 -2.77
N SER A 95 -10.80 8.97 -2.61
CA SER A 95 -10.96 7.55 -2.84
C SER A 95 -10.55 7.16 -4.26
N ALA A 96 -11.08 7.87 -5.25
CA ALA A 96 -10.79 7.59 -6.66
C ALA A 96 -9.32 7.82 -6.99
N GLU A 97 -8.74 8.90 -6.48
CA GLU A 97 -7.36 9.26 -6.81
C GLU A 97 -6.34 8.35 -6.15
N CYS A 98 -6.70 7.69 -5.07
CA CYS A 98 -5.77 6.84 -4.34
C CYS A 98 -5.99 5.35 -4.58
N GLY A 99 -6.86 4.99 -5.53
CA GLY A 99 -6.99 3.60 -5.97
C GLY A 99 -8.00 2.77 -5.19
N PHE A 100 -8.81 3.40 -4.34
CA PHE A 100 -9.89 2.68 -3.66
C PHE A 100 -11.03 2.45 -4.66
N SER A 101 -11.70 1.31 -4.55
CA SER A 101 -12.80 1.00 -5.46
C SER A 101 -14.00 1.92 -5.27
N CYS A 102 -14.18 2.43 -4.06
CA CYS A 102 -15.28 3.35 -3.74
C CYS A 102 -15.02 3.99 -2.38
N ARG A 103 -15.83 4.98 -2.04
CA ARG A 103 -15.72 5.66 -0.76
C ARG A 103 -15.88 4.70 0.42
N THR A 104 -16.77 3.74 0.30
CA THR A 104 -16.99 2.75 1.36
C THR A 104 -15.73 1.95 1.65
N HIS A 105 -14.96 1.60 0.62
CA HIS A 105 -13.70 0.89 0.77
C HIS A 105 -12.69 1.75 1.54
N LEU A 106 -12.60 3.02 1.19
CA LEU A 106 -11.73 3.96 1.91
C LEU A 106 -12.12 4.04 3.38
N TYR A 107 -13.42 4.15 3.68
CA TYR A 107 -13.91 4.23 5.06
C TYR A 107 -13.55 2.98 5.85
N ARG A 108 -13.73 1.81 5.25
CA ARG A 108 -13.42 0.55 5.92
C ARG A 108 -11.93 0.44 6.27
N ILE A 109 -11.07 0.80 5.33
CA ILE A 109 -9.63 0.73 5.57
C ILE A 109 -9.22 1.75 6.64
N PHE A 110 -9.76 2.97 6.58
CA PHE A 110 -9.48 3.97 7.60
C PHE A 110 -9.89 3.49 8.99
N LYS A 111 -11.10 2.95 9.10
CA LYS A 111 -11.60 2.48 10.39
C LYS A 111 -10.70 1.39 10.95
N THR A 112 -10.29 0.46 10.10
CA THR A 112 -9.44 -0.66 10.50
C THR A 112 -8.06 -0.19 10.94
N LYS A 113 -7.45 0.74 10.21
CA LYS A 113 -6.06 1.13 10.43
C LYS A 113 -5.91 2.31 11.37
N GLU A 114 -6.80 3.29 11.30
CA GLU A 114 -6.70 4.52 12.10
C GLU A 114 -7.67 4.56 13.26
N GLY A 115 -8.62 3.64 13.31
CA GLY A 115 -9.63 3.61 14.37
C GLY A 115 -10.73 4.64 14.23
N CYS A 116 -10.73 5.43 13.16
CA CYS A 116 -11.73 6.46 12.94
C CYS A 116 -12.05 6.57 11.45
N SER A 117 -13.09 7.33 11.13
CA SER A 117 -13.46 7.56 9.75
C SER A 117 -12.52 8.57 9.08
N PRO A 118 -12.47 8.59 7.75
CA PRO A 118 -11.70 9.63 7.05
C PRO A 118 -12.13 11.04 7.43
N THR A 119 -13.43 11.26 7.59
CA THR A 119 -13.96 12.58 7.96
C THR A 119 -13.47 12.99 9.34
N GLU A 120 -13.54 12.08 10.31
CA GLU A 120 -13.04 12.34 11.66
C GLU A 120 -11.55 12.63 11.65
N TRP A 121 -10.81 11.85 10.89
CA TRP A 121 -9.36 12.03 10.78
C TRP A 121 -9.03 13.39 10.17
N ARG A 122 -9.76 13.79 9.13
CA ARG A 122 -9.55 15.09 8.49
C ARG A 122 -9.88 16.24 9.41
N ASP A 123 -10.99 16.13 10.15
CA ASP A 123 -11.38 17.15 11.11
C ASP A 123 -10.31 17.34 12.18
N PHE A 124 -9.80 16.23 12.71
CA PHE A 124 -8.75 16.27 13.72
C PHE A 124 -7.50 17.00 13.20
N HIS A 125 -7.06 16.64 12.02
CA HIS A 125 -5.84 17.23 11.44
C HIS A 125 -6.05 18.65 10.96
N SER A 126 -7.25 19.00 10.53
CA SER A 126 -7.59 20.34 10.14
C SER A 126 -7.53 21.28 11.36
N THR A 127 -8.06 20.83 12.49
CA THR A 127 -8.01 21.58 13.74
C THR A 127 -6.57 21.78 14.18
N ASP A 128 -5.76 20.73 14.12
CA ASP A 128 -4.33 20.83 14.43
C ASP A 128 -3.63 21.84 13.53
N ALA A 129 -3.87 21.75 12.23
CA ALA A 129 -3.27 22.66 11.27
C ALA A 129 -3.69 24.12 11.55
N ALA A 130 -4.96 24.32 11.86
CA ALA A 130 -5.47 25.66 12.19
C ALA A 130 -4.82 26.20 13.44
N GLN A 131 -4.66 25.38 14.48
CA GLN A 131 -4.01 25.80 15.71
C GLN A 131 -2.54 26.15 15.47
N ASN A 132 -1.85 25.33 14.71
CA ASN A 132 -0.46 25.57 14.37
C ASN A 132 -0.30 26.81 13.49
N GLY A 133 -1.27 27.01 12.58
CA GLY A 133 -1.24 28.13 11.66
C GLY A 133 -1.55 29.47 12.32
N SER A 134 -2.16 29.46 13.50
CA SER A 134 -2.52 30.70 14.18
C SER A 134 -1.35 31.30 14.97
N ASN A 135 -0.26 30.60 15.01
CA ASN A 135 0.94 31.14 15.63
C ASN A 135 1.79 31.89 14.62
#